data_ed748f256c6dbe31aca346786f3a5240
#
_entry.id   ed748f256c6dbe31aca346786f3a5240
#
_cell.length_a   1.000
_cell.length_b   1.000
_cell.length_c   1.000
_cell.angle_alpha   90.00
_cell.angle_beta   90.00
_cell.angle_gamma   90.00
#
_symmetry.space_group_name_H-M   'P 1'
#
loop_
_entity.id
_entity.type
_entity.pdbx_description
1 polymer ?
#
loop_
_entity_poly.entity_id
_entity_poly.type
_entity_poly.pdbx_seq_one_letter_code
_entity_poly.pdbx_strand_id
1 'polypeptide(L)'
;EIYETILKEMQSAGSSGEFYTPRALTEFMAEIVNPQIGEKMADFACGTGGFITSWLGELDKKVKTAEDRKEYNQSVFGIEKKQFPYMLCVTNLLLHGIDTPLVYHDNSLTKDVLNYTDGDKFDVVLMNPPYGGNEKSDVKSHFPSDMRSSETADLFMVLIMYRLKKNGRAAVIVPDGFLFGADNTKIAIKTKLLRDFNLHTIIRLPGSIFAPYTSIATCGGCSRRLFYKGNVVLSFGYARGLQAFLQDKIYEVGTLRPNP
;
A
#
# COMPACT_ATOMS: atom_id res chain seq x y z
N GLU A 1 -11.88 -11.92 15.28
CA GLU A 1 -11.30 -13.24 15.64
C GLU A 1 -11.67 -14.34 14.62
N ILE A 2 -12.96 -14.65 14.36
CA ILE A 2 -13.36 -15.70 13.39
C ILE A 2 -12.83 -15.39 11.99
N TYR A 3 -12.99 -14.15 11.52
CA TYR A 3 -12.50 -13.69 10.23
C TYR A 3 -10.96 -13.80 10.10
N GLU A 4 -10.22 -13.41 11.13
CA GLU A 4 -8.76 -13.54 11.19
C GLU A 4 -8.31 -15.01 11.21
N THR A 5 -9.08 -15.89 11.87
CA THR A 5 -8.83 -17.33 11.87
C THR A 5 -9.02 -17.93 10.49
N ILE A 6 -10.13 -17.59 9.80
CA ILE A 6 -10.39 -18.00 8.41
C ILE A 6 -9.25 -17.52 7.49
N LEU A 7 -8.80 -16.27 7.62
CA LEU A 7 -7.68 -15.75 6.85
C LEU A 7 -6.38 -16.54 7.10
N LYS A 8 -6.07 -16.86 8.36
CA LYS A 8 -4.88 -17.66 8.72
C LYS A 8 -4.94 -19.08 8.16
N GLU A 9 -6.08 -19.75 8.29
CA GLU A 9 -6.25 -21.12 7.76
C GLU A 9 -6.12 -21.16 6.25
N MET A 10 -6.64 -20.18 5.55
CA MET A 10 -6.57 -20.11 4.10
C MET A 10 -5.18 -19.75 3.58
N GLN A 11 -4.44 -18.94 4.31
CA GLN A 11 -3.03 -18.66 4.02
C GLN A 11 -2.15 -19.90 4.20
N SER A 12 -2.46 -20.73 5.20
CA SER A 12 -1.76 -21.99 5.44
C SER A 12 -2.06 -23.07 4.40
N ALA A 13 -3.21 -22.99 3.72
CA ALA A 13 -3.60 -23.93 2.67
C ALA A 13 -2.86 -23.73 1.33
N GLY A 14 -1.95 -22.79 1.25
CA GLY A 14 -0.88 -22.74 0.26
C GLY A 14 -1.31 -22.59 -1.20
N SER A 15 -1.69 -21.43 -1.61
CA SER A 15 -1.54 -21.04 -3.01
C SER A 15 -0.87 -19.67 -3.13
N SER A 16 0.39 -19.74 -3.54
CA SER A 16 1.12 -18.67 -4.24
C SER A 16 1.04 -17.24 -3.65
N GLY A 17 1.95 -16.90 -2.73
CA GLY A 17 2.53 -15.55 -2.66
C GLY A 17 1.62 -14.38 -2.28
N GLU A 18 0.42 -14.63 -1.75
CA GLU A 18 -0.45 -13.57 -1.26
C GLU A 18 -0.06 -13.20 0.16
N PHE A 19 0.63 -12.09 0.28
CA PHE A 19 1.06 -11.60 1.57
C PHE A 19 -0.08 -10.78 2.21
N TYR A 20 -0.67 -11.35 3.27
CA TYR A 20 -1.48 -10.57 4.20
C TYR A 20 -0.59 -9.52 4.86
N THR A 21 -1.00 -8.27 4.76
CA THR A 21 -0.30 -7.20 5.48
C THR A 21 -0.73 -7.22 6.94
N PRO A 22 0.20 -7.39 7.91
CA PRO A 22 -0.14 -7.43 9.32
C PRO A 22 -0.93 -6.21 9.76
N ARG A 23 -1.93 -6.41 10.60
CA ARG A 23 -2.85 -5.37 11.05
C ARG A 23 -2.11 -4.20 11.71
N ALA A 24 -1.14 -4.47 12.56
CA ALA A 24 -0.33 -3.44 13.19
C ALA A 24 0.38 -2.54 12.17
N LEU A 25 0.78 -3.10 11.01
CA LEU A 25 1.42 -2.33 9.95
C LEU A 25 0.41 -1.48 9.17
N THR A 26 -0.78 -2.02 8.88
CA THR A 26 -1.83 -1.25 8.19
C THR A 26 -2.36 -0.12 9.08
N GLU A 27 -2.52 -0.35 10.38
CA GLU A 27 -2.90 0.66 11.37
C GLU A 27 -1.82 1.75 11.48
N PHE A 28 -0.55 1.37 11.63
CA PHE A 28 0.56 2.30 11.66
C PHE A 28 0.60 3.18 10.38
N MET A 29 0.46 2.58 9.20
CA MET A 29 0.48 3.34 7.95
C MET A 29 -0.74 4.26 7.81
N ALA A 30 -1.92 3.85 8.28
CA ALA A 30 -3.10 4.69 8.32
C ALA A 30 -2.93 5.87 9.31
N GLU A 31 -2.33 5.63 10.46
CA GLU A 31 -2.06 6.69 11.45
C GLU A 31 -1.09 7.74 10.89
N ILE A 32 0.03 7.33 10.29
CA ILE A 32 1.04 8.28 9.77
C ILE A 32 0.55 9.13 8.61
N VAL A 33 -0.38 8.62 7.77
CA VAL A 33 -0.97 9.45 6.71
C VAL A 33 -2.06 10.39 7.24
N ASN A 34 -2.51 10.19 8.48
CA ASN A 34 -3.41 11.10 9.20
C ASN A 34 -4.67 11.48 8.40
N PRO A 35 -5.64 10.55 8.21
CA PRO A 35 -6.88 10.76 7.45
C PRO A 35 -7.63 12.02 7.87
N GLN A 36 -8.22 12.75 6.90
CA GLN A 36 -9.10 13.88 7.18
C GLN A 36 -10.47 13.65 6.55
N ILE A 37 -11.54 14.19 7.20
CA ILE A 37 -12.90 14.16 6.63
C ILE A 37 -12.89 14.90 5.29
N GLY A 38 -13.55 14.31 4.28
CA GLY A 38 -13.59 14.81 2.89
C GLY A 38 -12.47 14.29 2.00
N GLU A 39 -11.42 13.65 2.55
CA GLU A 39 -10.39 12.99 1.74
C GLU A 39 -10.86 11.63 1.20
N LYS A 40 -10.38 11.28 0.02
CA LYS A 40 -10.58 9.98 -0.62
C LYS A 40 -9.27 9.19 -0.66
N MET A 41 -9.32 7.99 -0.11
CA MET A 41 -8.20 7.05 -0.10
C MET A 41 -8.41 5.96 -1.14
N ALA A 42 -7.32 5.50 -1.77
CA ALA A 42 -7.33 4.33 -2.64
C ALA A 42 -6.31 3.27 -2.22
N ASP A 43 -6.69 2.01 -2.45
CA ASP A 43 -5.81 0.85 -2.47
C ASP A 43 -6.04 0.08 -3.77
N PHE A 44 -5.03 0.05 -4.64
CA PHE A 44 -5.13 -0.53 -5.98
C PHE A 44 -4.81 -2.04 -6.03
N ALA A 45 -4.52 -2.66 -4.89
CA ALA A 45 -4.37 -4.10 -4.70
C ALA A 45 -4.81 -4.45 -3.28
N CYS A 46 -6.11 -4.17 -2.99
CA CYS A 46 -6.61 -4.08 -1.63
C CYS A 46 -6.69 -5.41 -0.87
N GLY A 47 -6.52 -6.53 -1.57
CA GLY A 47 -6.58 -7.84 -0.93
C GLY A 47 -7.89 -8.01 -0.17
N THR A 48 -7.80 -8.26 1.13
CA THR A 48 -8.93 -8.39 2.04
C THR A 48 -9.40 -7.08 2.68
N GLY A 49 -8.84 -5.95 2.25
CA GLY A 49 -9.23 -4.60 2.69
C GLY A 49 -8.54 -4.10 3.96
N GLY A 50 -7.38 -4.66 4.33
CA GLY A 50 -6.68 -4.30 5.56
C GLY A 50 -6.34 -2.81 5.67
N PHE A 51 -5.82 -2.18 4.62
CA PHE A 51 -5.56 -0.74 4.61
C PHE A 51 -6.84 0.08 4.63
N ILE A 52 -7.86 -0.36 3.90
CA ILE A 52 -9.15 0.33 3.85
C ILE A 52 -9.80 0.36 5.24
N THR A 53 -9.82 -0.77 5.94
CA THR A 53 -10.40 -0.83 7.30
C THR A 53 -9.57 -0.04 8.32
N SER A 54 -8.25 -0.04 8.20
CA SER A 54 -7.38 0.78 9.06
C SER A 54 -7.58 2.28 8.81
N TRP A 55 -7.72 2.70 7.53
CA TRP A 55 -8.10 4.07 7.17
C TRP A 55 -9.42 4.48 7.80
N LEU A 56 -10.46 3.64 7.66
CA LEU A 56 -11.78 3.89 8.23
C LEU A 56 -11.72 3.99 9.75
N GLY A 57 -10.94 3.14 10.42
CA GLY A 57 -10.75 3.20 11.87
C GLY A 57 -10.11 4.50 12.35
N GLU A 58 -9.14 5.05 11.61
CA GLU A 58 -8.55 6.36 11.93
C GLU A 58 -9.50 7.52 11.62
N LEU A 59 -10.23 7.43 10.51
CA LEU A 59 -11.16 8.47 10.09
C LEU A 59 -12.38 8.55 11.02
N ASP A 60 -12.87 7.42 11.52
CA ASP A 60 -14.02 7.34 12.45
C ASP A 60 -13.81 8.16 13.72
N LYS A 61 -12.57 8.24 14.22
CA LYS A 61 -12.18 9.07 15.36
C LYS A 61 -12.47 10.57 15.15
N LYS A 62 -12.65 10.99 13.89
CA LYS A 62 -12.84 12.40 13.49
C LYS A 62 -14.28 12.71 13.08
N VAL A 63 -15.14 11.69 12.93
CA VAL A 63 -16.55 11.84 12.59
C VAL A 63 -17.31 12.45 13.78
N LYS A 64 -17.95 13.62 13.56
CA LYS A 64 -18.71 14.34 14.59
C LYS A 64 -20.14 14.64 14.18
N THR A 65 -20.41 14.72 12.88
CA THR A 65 -21.69 15.11 12.32
C THR A 65 -22.24 14.07 11.34
N ALA A 66 -23.51 14.19 10.97
CA ALA A 66 -24.11 13.35 9.94
C ALA A 66 -23.46 13.56 8.57
N GLU A 67 -23.01 14.79 8.27
CA GLU A 67 -22.29 15.10 7.04
C GLU A 67 -20.90 14.44 7.03
N ASP A 68 -20.16 14.48 8.14
CA ASP A 68 -18.89 13.74 8.27
C ASP A 68 -19.11 12.24 8.03
N ARG A 69 -20.21 11.68 8.53
CA ARG A 69 -20.56 10.25 8.32
C ARG A 69 -20.81 9.94 6.85
N LYS A 70 -21.42 10.84 6.12
CA LYS A 70 -21.63 10.70 4.68
C LYS A 70 -20.31 10.72 3.92
N GLU A 71 -19.41 11.68 4.24
CA GLU A 71 -18.06 11.73 3.68
C GLU A 71 -17.26 10.47 4.02
N TYR A 72 -17.32 10.00 5.27
CA TYR A 72 -16.72 8.75 5.71
C TYR A 72 -17.14 7.55 4.85
N ASN A 73 -18.43 7.39 4.58
CA ASN A 73 -18.97 6.27 3.80
C ASN A 73 -18.49 6.26 2.34
N GLN A 74 -18.04 7.41 1.82
CA GLN A 74 -17.55 7.58 0.45
C GLN A 74 -16.03 7.79 0.36
N SER A 75 -15.32 7.64 1.48
CA SER A 75 -13.90 8.00 1.59
C SER A 75 -12.95 6.94 1.01
N VAL A 76 -13.41 5.74 0.68
CA VAL A 76 -12.56 4.61 0.31
C VAL A 76 -12.85 4.10 -1.09
N PHE A 77 -11.78 3.67 -1.77
CA PHE A 77 -11.80 3.06 -3.08
C PHE A 77 -10.82 1.88 -3.11
N GLY A 78 -11.24 0.74 -3.65
CA GLY A 78 -10.41 -0.44 -3.75
C GLY A 78 -10.48 -1.10 -5.13
N ILE A 79 -9.38 -1.72 -5.55
CA ILE A 79 -9.36 -2.66 -6.67
C ILE A 79 -8.64 -3.92 -6.21
N GLU A 80 -9.20 -5.09 -6.52
CA GLU A 80 -8.58 -6.38 -6.26
C GLU A 80 -8.75 -7.30 -7.48
N LYS A 81 -7.64 -7.86 -7.94
CA LYS A 81 -7.60 -8.71 -9.16
C LYS A 81 -8.14 -10.12 -8.90
N LYS A 82 -8.00 -10.63 -7.67
CA LYS A 82 -8.41 -11.98 -7.33
C LYS A 82 -9.80 -11.99 -6.70
N GLN A 83 -10.67 -12.86 -7.22
CA GLN A 83 -12.07 -12.93 -6.83
C GLN A 83 -12.26 -13.15 -5.33
N PHE A 84 -11.49 -14.07 -4.75
CA PHE A 84 -11.70 -14.45 -3.36
C PHE A 84 -11.30 -13.34 -2.36
N PRO A 85 -10.09 -12.73 -2.42
CA PRO A 85 -9.78 -11.55 -1.59
C PRO A 85 -10.75 -10.38 -1.81
N TYR A 86 -11.18 -10.14 -3.06
CA TYR A 86 -12.21 -9.14 -3.36
C TYR A 86 -13.51 -9.39 -2.58
N MET A 87 -14.01 -10.62 -2.58
CA MET A 87 -15.24 -10.96 -1.83
C MET A 87 -15.05 -10.74 -0.32
N LEU A 88 -13.88 -11.12 0.21
CA LEU A 88 -13.56 -10.87 1.62
C LEU A 88 -13.48 -9.38 1.94
N CYS A 89 -12.89 -8.57 1.06
CA CYS A 89 -12.82 -7.13 1.21
C CYS A 89 -14.22 -6.50 1.28
N VAL A 90 -15.08 -6.83 0.32
CA VAL A 90 -16.46 -6.33 0.29
C VAL A 90 -17.21 -6.72 1.56
N THR A 91 -17.12 -8.00 1.97
CA THR A 91 -17.76 -8.48 3.19
C THR A 91 -17.23 -7.73 4.43
N ASN A 92 -15.92 -7.53 4.51
CA ASN A 92 -15.29 -6.81 5.60
C ASN A 92 -15.81 -5.37 5.71
N LEU A 93 -15.94 -4.67 4.58
CA LEU A 93 -16.46 -3.30 4.55
C LEU A 93 -17.94 -3.22 4.94
N LEU A 94 -18.76 -4.18 4.50
CA LEU A 94 -20.16 -4.28 4.94
C LEU A 94 -20.25 -4.46 6.47
N LEU A 95 -19.39 -5.30 7.06
CA LEU A 95 -19.30 -5.49 8.52
C LEU A 95 -18.83 -4.23 9.26
N HIS A 96 -18.13 -3.32 8.58
CA HIS A 96 -17.74 -2.01 9.11
C HIS A 96 -18.75 -0.90 8.80
N GLY A 97 -19.96 -1.25 8.34
CA GLY A 97 -21.05 -0.31 8.12
C GLY A 97 -20.96 0.51 6.84
N ILE A 98 -20.16 0.07 5.87
CA ILE A 98 -20.13 0.66 4.52
C ILE A 98 -21.11 -0.08 3.64
N ASP A 99 -22.32 0.45 3.49
CA ASP A 99 -23.42 -0.22 2.78
C ASP A 99 -23.16 -0.37 1.26
N THR A 100 -22.36 0.51 0.69
CA THR A 100 -22.01 0.48 -0.74
C THR A 100 -20.51 0.62 -0.93
N PRO A 101 -19.74 -0.47 -0.70
CA PRO A 101 -18.29 -0.44 -0.85
C PRO A 101 -17.88 -0.14 -2.30
N LEU A 102 -17.05 0.89 -2.52
CA LEU A 102 -16.47 1.22 -3.82
C LEU A 102 -15.21 0.37 -4.05
N VAL A 103 -15.40 -0.93 -4.12
CA VAL A 103 -14.36 -1.92 -4.41
C VAL A 103 -14.69 -2.66 -5.69
N TYR A 104 -13.72 -2.80 -6.59
CA TYR A 104 -13.89 -3.39 -7.91
C TYR A 104 -13.05 -4.65 -8.06
N HIS A 105 -13.65 -5.70 -8.64
CA HIS A 105 -12.95 -6.90 -9.04
C HIS A 105 -12.34 -6.69 -10.44
N ASP A 106 -11.10 -6.19 -10.48
CA ASP A 106 -10.43 -5.83 -11.75
C ASP A 106 -8.90 -5.85 -11.59
N ASN A 107 -8.18 -5.75 -12.71
CA ASN A 107 -6.74 -5.52 -12.71
C ASN A 107 -6.43 -4.02 -12.84
N SER A 108 -5.91 -3.43 -11.82
CA SER A 108 -5.57 -2.00 -11.73
C SER A 108 -4.60 -1.51 -12.82
N LEU A 109 -3.84 -2.42 -13.44
CA LEU A 109 -2.80 -2.08 -14.42
C LEU A 109 -3.31 -2.10 -15.88
N THR A 110 -4.60 -2.35 -16.12
CA THR A 110 -5.16 -2.49 -17.47
C THR A 110 -5.57 -1.19 -18.14
N LYS A 111 -5.70 -0.09 -17.38
CA LYS A 111 -6.00 1.24 -17.94
C LYS A 111 -4.69 1.99 -18.19
N ASP A 112 -4.57 2.64 -19.37
CA ASP A 112 -3.44 3.49 -19.66
C ASP A 112 -3.33 4.62 -18.66
N VAL A 113 -2.17 4.73 -18.02
CA VAL A 113 -1.94 5.70 -16.94
C VAL A 113 -2.02 7.15 -17.41
N LEU A 114 -1.82 7.41 -18.71
CA LEU A 114 -1.94 8.74 -19.32
C LEU A 114 -3.39 9.19 -19.50
N ASN A 115 -4.34 8.26 -19.43
CA ASN A 115 -5.77 8.53 -19.61
C ASN A 115 -6.50 8.86 -18.28
N TYR A 116 -5.79 8.92 -17.16
CA TYR A 116 -6.39 9.35 -15.91
C TYR A 116 -6.54 10.87 -15.84
N THR A 117 -7.74 11.30 -15.50
CA THR A 117 -8.09 12.71 -15.31
C THR A 117 -7.98 13.10 -13.82
N ASP A 118 -8.17 14.39 -13.50
CA ASP A 118 -8.17 14.83 -12.10
C ASP A 118 -9.31 14.21 -11.28
N GLY A 119 -10.43 13.85 -11.91
CA GLY A 119 -11.54 13.14 -11.27
C GLY A 119 -11.19 11.70 -10.87
N ASP A 120 -10.17 11.11 -11.47
CA ASP A 120 -9.71 9.76 -11.19
C ASP A 120 -8.66 9.68 -10.06
N LYS A 121 -8.26 10.83 -9.49
CA LYS A 121 -7.17 10.92 -8.53
C LYS A 121 -7.67 10.92 -7.09
N PHE A 122 -6.80 10.51 -6.18
CA PHE A 122 -7.06 10.36 -4.75
C PHE A 122 -6.19 11.28 -3.91
N ASP A 123 -6.70 11.62 -2.73
CA ASP A 123 -5.98 12.43 -1.75
C ASP A 123 -4.91 11.59 -1.05
N VAL A 124 -5.21 10.30 -0.81
CA VAL A 124 -4.30 9.37 -0.16
C VAL A 124 -4.26 8.04 -0.89
N VAL A 125 -3.07 7.44 -0.98
CA VAL A 125 -2.90 6.05 -1.41
C VAL A 125 -2.16 5.28 -0.31
N LEU A 126 -2.77 4.21 0.15
CA LEU A 126 -2.16 3.22 1.04
C LEU A 126 -2.18 1.87 0.34
N MET A 127 -1.03 1.22 0.20
CA MET A 127 -1.02 -0.12 -0.38
C MET A 127 0.26 -0.90 -0.11
N ASN A 128 0.12 -2.21 -0.26
CA ASN A 128 1.20 -3.18 -0.36
C ASN A 128 1.07 -3.88 -1.72
N PRO A 129 1.73 -3.40 -2.78
CA PRO A 129 1.61 -4.00 -4.10
C PRO A 129 2.13 -5.45 -4.10
N PRO A 130 1.58 -6.33 -4.96
CA PRO A 130 2.08 -7.69 -5.09
C PRO A 130 3.52 -7.71 -5.62
N TYR A 131 4.37 -8.58 -5.04
CA TYR A 131 5.77 -8.76 -5.42
C TYR A 131 5.97 -9.98 -6.32
N GLY A 132 7.00 -9.94 -7.16
CA GLY A 132 7.42 -11.08 -7.96
C GLY A 132 6.48 -11.49 -9.11
N GLY A 133 5.43 -10.73 -9.34
CA GLY A 133 4.55 -10.90 -10.50
C GLY A 133 5.16 -10.31 -11.77
N ASN A 134 4.79 -10.88 -12.91
CA ASN A 134 5.13 -10.34 -14.23
C ASN A 134 3.84 -10.16 -15.03
N GLU A 135 3.53 -8.93 -15.38
CA GLU A 135 2.35 -8.63 -16.20
C GLU A 135 2.63 -8.89 -17.69
N LYS A 136 1.58 -9.16 -18.45
CA LYS A 136 1.64 -9.38 -19.89
C LYS A 136 2.12 -8.12 -20.62
N SER A 137 2.65 -8.29 -21.82
CA SER A 137 3.19 -7.18 -22.63
C SER A 137 2.14 -6.13 -23.00
N ASP A 138 0.89 -6.55 -23.21
CA ASP A 138 -0.24 -5.66 -23.46
C ASP A 138 -0.49 -4.73 -22.28
N VAL A 139 -0.51 -5.27 -21.05
CA VAL A 139 -0.65 -4.47 -19.82
C VAL A 139 0.51 -3.48 -19.67
N LYS A 140 1.75 -3.91 -19.93
CA LYS A 140 2.92 -3.01 -19.86
C LYS A 140 2.85 -1.87 -20.86
N SER A 141 2.15 -2.04 -22.00
CA SER A 141 1.98 -0.97 -22.98
C SER A 141 1.20 0.24 -22.47
N HIS A 142 0.43 0.09 -21.40
CA HIS A 142 -0.34 1.16 -20.73
C HIS A 142 0.52 2.10 -19.87
N PHE A 143 1.84 1.90 -19.86
CA PHE A 143 2.79 2.71 -19.10
C PHE A 143 3.77 3.44 -20.03
N PRO A 144 4.35 4.58 -19.60
CA PRO A 144 5.39 5.27 -20.36
C PRO A 144 6.53 4.30 -20.75
N SER A 145 7.06 4.46 -21.95
CA SER A 145 7.99 3.49 -22.55
C SER A 145 9.25 3.21 -21.72
N ASP A 146 9.73 4.22 -21.00
CA ASP A 146 10.90 4.16 -20.10
C ASP A 146 10.57 3.59 -18.71
N MET A 147 9.27 3.38 -18.40
CA MET A 147 8.77 2.89 -17.12
C MET A 147 8.05 1.53 -17.21
N ARG A 148 8.18 0.82 -18.34
CA ARG A 148 7.58 -0.51 -18.58
C ARG A 148 8.37 -1.61 -17.89
N SER A 149 8.26 -1.68 -16.57
CA SER A 149 8.96 -2.72 -15.79
C SER A 149 8.39 -4.12 -16.03
N SER A 150 9.23 -5.13 -15.85
CA SER A 150 8.79 -6.52 -15.73
C SER A 150 8.25 -6.82 -14.34
N GLU A 151 8.59 -6.03 -13.32
CA GLU A 151 8.16 -6.23 -11.95
C GLU A 151 6.85 -5.49 -11.67
N THR A 152 5.86 -6.22 -11.15
CA THR A 152 4.52 -5.68 -10.88
C THR A 152 4.55 -4.53 -9.87
N ALA A 153 5.39 -4.62 -8.84
CA ALA A 153 5.52 -3.55 -7.83
C ALA A 153 5.97 -2.22 -8.43
N ASP A 154 6.86 -2.24 -9.43
CA ASP A 154 7.32 -1.05 -10.14
C ASP A 154 6.17 -0.39 -10.91
N LEU A 155 5.35 -1.19 -11.60
CA LEU A 155 4.17 -0.71 -12.34
C LEU A 155 3.14 -0.07 -11.39
N PHE A 156 2.94 -0.64 -10.21
CA PHE A 156 2.08 -0.02 -9.19
C PHE A 156 2.64 1.32 -8.69
N MET A 157 3.96 1.44 -8.53
CA MET A 157 4.56 2.75 -8.19
C MET A 157 4.30 3.80 -9.27
N VAL A 158 4.37 3.43 -10.55
CA VAL A 158 4.00 4.33 -11.65
C VAL A 158 2.51 4.68 -11.55
N LEU A 159 1.62 3.69 -11.42
CA LEU A 159 0.18 3.91 -11.28
C LEU A 159 -0.13 4.92 -10.15
N ILE A 160 0.45 4.74 -8.98
CA ILE A 160 0.26 5.65 -7.84
C ILE A 160 0.63 7.09 -8.20
N MET A 161 1.77 7.30 -8.86
CA MET A 161 2.21 8.64 -9.28
C MET A 161 1.22 9.34 -10.22
N TYR A 162 0.46 8.59 -11.03
CA TYR A 162 -0.58 9.14 -11.91
C TYR A 162 -1.94 9.27 -11.23
N ARG A 163 -2.19 8.54 -10.16
CA ARG A 163 -3.46 8.52 -9.44
C ARG A 163 -3.48 9.40 -8.17
N LEU A 164 -2.35 9.97 -7.80
CA LEU A 164 -2.26 10.86 -6.64
C LEU A 164 -2.62 12.30 -7.05
N LYS A 165 -3.52 12.96 -6.29
CA LYS A 165 -3.84 14.37 -6.48
C LYS A 165 -2.63 15.27 -6.17
N LYS A 166 -2.64 16.48 -6.71
CA LYS A 166 -1.76 17.55 -6.23
C LYS A 166 -2.02 17.78 -4.74
N ASN A 167 -0.98 17.82 -3.92
CA ASN A 167 -1.03 17.82 -2.46
C ASN A 167 -1.52 16.51 -1.81
N GLY A 168 -1.77 15.47 -2.60
CA GLY A 168 -2.01 14.14 -2.09
C GLY A 168 -0.74 13.49 -1.51
N ARG A 169 -0.92 12.41 -0.76
CA ARG A 169 0.17 11.68 -0.13
C ARG A 169 -0.02 10.16 -0.26
N ALA A 170 1.07 9.44 -0.30
CA ALA A 170 1.04 7.98 -0.36
C ALA A 170 1.98 7.36 0.67
N ALA A 171 1.58 6.22 1.22
CA ALA A 171 2.48 5.33 1.94
C ALA A 171 2.37 3.93 1.33
N VAL A 172 3.50 3.43 0.83
CA VAL A 172 3.56 2.22 0.01
C VAL A 172 4.65 1.30 0.52
N ILE A 173 4.32 0.03 0.70
CA ILE A 173 5.33 -0.98 1.03
C ILE A 173 5.98 -1.42 -0.28
N VAL A 174 7.30 -1.37 -0.35
CA VAL A 174 8.07 -1.80 -1.52
C VAL A 174 9.20 -2.74 -1.12
N PRO A 175 9.61 -3.66 -2.00
CA PRO A 175 10.78 -4.49 -1.76
C PRO A 175 12.07 -3.67 -1.86
N ASP A 176 13.12 -4.09 -1.16
CA ASP A 176 14.46 -3.48 -1.27
C ASP A 176 14.96 -3.39 -2.72
N GLY A 177 14.58 -4.36 -3.56
CA GLY A 177 14.91 -4.37 -4.99
C GLY A 177 14.42 -3.14 -5.75
N PHE A 178 13.34 -2.50 -5.31
CA PHE A 178 12.89 -1.22 -5.87
C PHE A 178 13.88 -0.10 -5.57
N LEU A 179 14.36 0.01 -4.33
CA LEU A 179 15.27 1.08 -3.92
C LEU A 179 16.67 0.91 -4.52
N PHE A 180 17.21 -0.30 -4.45
CA PHE A 180 18.62 -0.58 -4.82
C PHE A 180 18.78 -1.06 -6.26
N GLY A 181 17.69 -1.40 -6.96
CA GLY A 181 17.74 -1.76 -8.37
C GLY A 181 18.27 -0.61 -9.23
N ALA A 182 19.18 -0.93 -10.15
CA ALA A 182 19.88 0.05 -10.99
C ALA A 182 19.64 -0.16 -12.50
N ASP A 183 18.61 -0.95 -12.85
CA ASP A 183 18.17 -1.04 -14.24
C ASP A 183 17.53 0.29 -14.70
N ASN A 184 17.53 0.52 -16.01
CA ASN A 184 17.07 1.78 -16.59
C ASN A 184 15.63 2.13 -16.21
N THR A 185 14.76 1.13 -16.14
CA THR A 185 13.33 1.31 -15.81
C THR A 185 13.17 1.78 -14.35
N LYS A 186 13.84 1.12 -13.39
CA LYS A 186 13.81 1.54 -11.99
C LYS A 186 14.44 2.92 -11.78
N ILE A 187 15.50 3.24 -12.54
CA ILE A 187 16.10 4.57 -12.53
C ILE A 187 15.10 5.62 -13.01
N ALA A 188 14.39 5.38 -14.13
CA ALA A 188 13.38 6.30 -14.64
C ALA A 188 12.25 6.53 -13.64
N ILE A 189 11.70 5.45 -13.03
CA ILE A 189 10.65 5.54 -12.02
C ILE A 189 11.11 6.33 -10.80
N LYS A 190 12.29 6.03 -10.25
CA LYS A 190 12.86 6.76 -9.10
C LYS A 190 13.16 8.21 -9.44
N THR A 191 13.65 8.49 -10.64
CA THR A 191 13.89 9.87 -11.10
C THR A 191 12.59 10.66 -11.15
N LYS A 192 11.50 10.09 -11.69
CA LYS A 192 10.17 10.73 -11.67
C LYS A 192 9.69 10.94 -10.24
N LEU A 193 9.81 9.94 -9.37
CA LEU A 193 9.40 10.04 -7.96
C LEU A 193 10.13 11.19 -7.23
N LEU A 194 11.43 11.31 -7.41
CA LEU A 194 12.24 12.34 -6.74
C LEU A 194 12.09 13.72 -7.35
N ARG A 195 11.78 13.82 -8.65
CA ARG A 195 11.60 15.08 -9.36
C ARG A 195 10.22 15.69 -9.11
N ASP A 196 9.17 14.87 -9.20
CA ASP A 196 7.77 15.32 -9.24
C ASP A 196 7.11 15.25 -7.85
N PHE A 197 7.69 14.50 -6.91
CA PHE A 197 7.15 14.28 -5.56
C PHE A 197 8.20 14.55 -4.49
N ASN A 198 7.73 14.84 -3.28
CA ASN A 198 8.58 14.93 -2.09
C ASN A 198 8.62 13.55 -1.39
N LEU A 199 9.63 12.75 -1.67
CA LEU A 199 9.92 11.55 -0.88
C LEU A 199 10.56 11.98 0.44
N HIS A 200 9.79 12.00 1.51
CA HIS A 200 10.23 12.56 2.79
C HIS A 200 10.55 11.50 3.84
N THR A 201 10.07 10.26 3.68
CA THR A 201 10.25 9.23 4.71
C THR A 201 10.47 7.85 4.08
N ILE A 202 11.47 7.16 4.56
CA ILE A 202 11.76 5.75 4.23
C ILE A 202 11.88 5.00 5.55
N ILE A 203 10.97 4.05 5.80
CA ILE A 203 10.96 3.24 7.02
C ILE A 203 11.33 1.82 6.64
N ARG A 204 12.42 1.32 7.19
CA ARG A 204 12.81 -0.07 7.01
C ARG A 204 12.05 -0.96 7.97
N LEU A 205 11.35 -1.93 7.41
CA LEU A 205 10.58 -2.90 8.18
C LEU A 205 11.48 -4.04 8.68
N PRO A 206 11.23 -4.57 9.89
CA PRO A 206 11.89 -5.79 10.36
C PRO A 206 11.62 -6.96 9.41
N GLY A 207 12.63 -7.80 9.15
CA GLY A 207 12.49 -8.95 8.25
C GLY A 207 11.45 -9.98 8.70
N SER A 208 11.10 -9.98 10.00
CA SER A 208 10.08 -10.86 10.59
C SER A 208 8.65 -10.32 10.48
N ILE A 209 8.44 -9.10 9.97
CA ILE A 209 7.10 -8.46 10.03
C ILE A 209 6.04 -9.24 9.25
N PHE A 210 6.45 -9.96 8.21
CA PHE A 210 5.58 -10.80 7.41
C PHE A 210 5.68 -12.30 7.77
N ALA A 211 6.41 -12.65 8.85
CA ALA A 211 6.46 -14.04 9.30
C ALA A 211 5.13 -14.46 9.95
N PRO A 212 4.66 -15.69 9.79
CA PRO A 212 5.29 -16.83 9.10
C PRO A 212 5.01 -16.87 7.58
N TYR A 213 4.43 -15.83 7.02
CA TYR A 213 3.84 -15.82 5.67
C TYR A 213 4.85 -15.68 4.53
N THR A 214 6.07 -15.25 4.81
CA THR A 214 7.18 -15.32 3.86
C THR A 214 8.35 -16.05 4.46
N SER A 215 8.70 -17.17 3.89
CA SER A 215 10.05 -17.71 3.96
C SER A 215 10.92 -17.01 2.90
N ILE A 216 11.15 -15.71 3.03
CA ILE A 216 12.32 -15.14 2.38
C ILE A 216 13.48 -15.71 3.18
N ALA A 217 14.12 -16.74 2.62
CA ALA A 217 15.18 -17.49 3.22
C ALA A 217 16.25 -16.53 3.77
N THR A 218 16.31 -16.43 5.09
CA THR A 218 17.50 -15.99 5.77
C THR A 218 18.52 -17.09 5.54
N CYS A 219 19.41 -16.87 4.58
CA CYS A 219 20.53 -17.77 4.37
C CYS A 219 21.36 -17.79 5.65
N GLY A 220 21.21 -18.87 6.42
CA GLY A 220 22.05 -19.15 7.57
C GLY A 220 23.48 -19.34 7.10
N GLY A 221 24.39 -18.51 7.57
CA GLY A 221 25.81 -18.70 7.44
C GLY A 221 26.50 -17.82 6.39
N CYS A 222 26.64 -16.52 6.64
CA CYS A 222 27.80 -15.78 6.18
C CYS A 222 28.00 -14.52 7.05
N SER A 223 29.13 -14.47 7.71
CA SER A 223 29.56 -13.41 8.59
C SER A 223 29.80 -12.10 7.84
N ARG A 224 29.31 -11.02 8.42
CA ARG A 224 29.77 -9.62 8.24
C ARG A 224 29.67 -9.01 6.84
N ARG A 225 28.44 -8.69 6.44
CA ARG A 225 28.02 -7.39 5.91
C ARG A 225 26.50 -7.47 5.72
N LEU A 226 25.79 -6.88 6.67
CA LEU A 226 24.31 -6.89 6.75
C LEU A 226 23.72 -6.03 5.63
N PHE A 227 23.43 -6.65 4.48
CA PHE A 227 22.37 -6.19 3.60
C PHE A 227 21.14 -7.04 3.89
N TYR A 228 20.33 -6.62 4.84
CA TYR A 228 19.02 -7.22 5.02
C TYR A 228 18.19 -6.93 3.77
N LYS A 229 17.89 -7.96 2.98
CA LYS A 229 16.81 -7.91 2.00
C LYS A 229 15.51 -7.84 2.78
N GLY A 230 14.91 -6.69 2.88
CA GLY A 230 13.68 -6.43 3.60
C GLY A 230 12.71 -5.62 2.77
N ASN A 231 11.55 -5.34 3.32
CA ASN A 231 10.60 -4.41 2.76
C ASN A 231 10.73 -3.04 3.44
N VAL A 232 10.38 -1.99 2.74
CA VAL A 232 10.36 -0.63 3.27
C VAL A 232 9.02 0.03 2.98
N VAL A 233 8.59 0.93 3.86
CA VAL A 233 7.50 1.85 3.57
C VAL A 233 8.09 3.12 2.99
N LEU A 234 7.63 3.50 1.82
CA LEU A 234 7.92 4.80 1.24
C LEU A 234 6.72 5.70 1.47
N SER A 235 6.92 6.84 2.14
CA SER A 235 5.91 7.87 2.26
C SER A 235 6.32 9.08 1.43
N PHE A 236 5.46 9.49 0.50
CA PHE A 236 5.70 10.61 -0.39
C PHE A 236 4.40 11.35 -0.71
N GLY A 237 4.54 12.58 -1.15
CA GLY A 237 3.40 13.42 -1.54
C GLY A 237 3.86 14.80 -1.98
N TYR A 238 2.90 15.65 -2.31
CA TYR A 238 3.18 17.03 -2.73
C TYR A 238 3.25 18.03 -1.55
N ALA A 239 2.82 17.64 -0.35
CA ALA A 239 2.71 18.55 0.79
C ALA A 239 4.04 18.77 1.52
N ARG A 240 4.42 20.03 1.69
CA ARG A 240 5.44 20.48 2.65
C ARG A 240 4.75 20.59 4.01
N GLY A 241 5.09 19.78 4.99
CA GLY A 241 4.57 19.97 6.35
C GLY A 241 4.47 18.74 7.24
N LEU A 242 4.60 17.54 6.70
CA LEU A 242 4.48 16.29 7.48
C LEU A 242 5.74 15.92 8.26
N GLN A 243 6.87 16.60 8.05
CA GLN A 243 8.16 16.24 8.66
C GLN A 243 8.16 16.30 10.20
N ALA A 244 7.45 17.25 10.81
CA ALA A 244 7.44 17.39 12.26
C ALA A 244 6.64 16.28 12.96
N PHE A 245 5.50 15.90 12.39
CA PHE A 245 4.64 14.84 12.96
C PHE A 245 5.29 13.46 12.92
N LEU A 246 6.04 13.18 11.85
CA LEU A 246 6.70 11.88 11.66
C LEU A 246 7.93 11.69 12.55
N GLN A 247 8.65 12.77 12.94
CA GLN A 247 9.79 12.66 13.82
C GLN A 247 9.41 12.12 15.20
N ASP A 248 8.31 12.55 15.76
CA ASP A 248 7.86 12.08 17.08
C ASP A 248 7.41 10.61 17.05
N LYS A 249 6.71 10.18 15.99
CA LYS A 249 6.19 8.82 15.86
C LYS A 249 7.25 7.76 15.49
N ILE A 250 8.28 8.12 14.74
CA ILE A 250 9.38 7.21 14.40
C ILE A 250 10.17 6.80 15.66
N TYR A 251 10.30 7.67 16.64
CA TYR A 251 10.94 7.36 17.92
C TYR A 251 10.14 6.37 18.77
N GLU A 252 8.80 6.41 18.74
CA GLU A 252 7.95 5.47 19.46
C GLU A 252 8.03 4.03 18.89
N VAL A 253 8.09 3.88 17.57
CA VAL A 253 8.18 2.56 16.90
C VAL A 253 9.55 1.89 17.09
N GLY A 254 10.61 2.67 17.25
CA GLY A 254 11.96 2.17 17.53
C GLY A 254 12.12 1.50 18.91
N THR A 255 11.12 1.63 19.80
CA THR A 255 11.14 1.09 21.16
C THR A 255 10.32 -0.18 21.35
N LEU A 256 9.69 -0.73 20.32
CA LEU A 256 9.05 -2.04 20.38
C LEU A 256 10.13 -3.14 20.52
N ARG A 257 10.64 -3.29 21.75
CA ARG A 257 11.43 -4.46 22.13
C ARG A 257 10.49 -5.67 22.15
N PRO A 258 10.93 -6.84 21.62
CA PRO A 258 10.20 -8.07 21.90
C PRO A 258 10.16 -8.26 23.42
N ASN A 259 8.98 -8.44 23.96
CA ASN A 259 8.81 -8.89 25.35
C ASN A 259 9.49 -10.26 25.48
N PRO A 260 10.14 -10.54 26.62
CA PRO A 260 10.89 -11.75 26.89
C PRO A 260 10.04 -13.02 26.83
#